data_baa4108a6ee0c5ef0c645b960a59da23
#
_entry.id   baa4108a6ee0c5ef0c645b960a59da23
#
_cell.length_a   1.000
_cell.length_b   1.000
_cell.length_c   1.000
_cell.angle_alpha   90.00
_cell.angle_beta   90.00
_cell.angle_gamma   90.00
#
_symmetry.space_group_name_H-M   'P 1'
#
loop_
_entity.id
_entity.type
_entity.pdbx_description
1 polymer ?
#
loop_
_entity_poly.entity_id
_entity_poly.type
_entity_poly.pdbx_seq_one_letter_code
_entity_poly.pdbx_strand_id
1 'polypeptide(L)'
;CIRDRVMVIPNFSSMFAEMGTQLPLATRIMVAASNFIIHKWWLLIIIVAAIVVGCKAFKRSSVGEQLFANMAIKMPIFGNLTIKSACSRFARTMSTLMASGISMIDAVEQVAKMMDNKIIRDGLLDAKTQVAKGIPLSKPLKDMEMLPPMLSAMTKIGEETGDIEEMLSKVADYYDEEVEEATNKLTAAMEPLIMVVLACIVGMIVAAVYGPIMSMYSALDQY
;
A
#
# COMPACT_ATOMS: atom_id res chain seq x y z
N CYS A 1 30.09 -0.98 11.29
CA CYS A 1 29.44 0.35 11.19
C CYS A 1 28.32 0.62 12.22
N ILE A 2 27.60 -0.41 12.70
CA ILE A 2 26.62 -0.22 13.80
C ILE A 2 27.33 -0.10 15.15
N ARG A 3 28.44 -0.79 15.34
CA ARG A 3 29.25 -0.79 16.60
C ARG A 3 29.92 0.55 16.86
N ASP A 4 30.31 1.27 15.82
CA ASP A 4 30.97 2.58 15.98
C ASP A 4 29.99 3.70 16.34
N ARG A 5 28.74 3.65 15.89
CA ARG A 5 27.69 4.60 16.28
C ARG A 5 27.26 4.47 17.72
N VAL A 6 27.31 3.26 18.31
CA VAL A 6 26.95 2.99 19.71
C VAL A 6 27.99 3.53 20.67
N MET A 7 29.27 3.63 20.26
CA MET A 7 30.37 4.17 21.11
C MET A 7 30.60 5.68 20.96
N VAL A 8 30.35 6.25 19.78
CA VAL A 8 30.67 7.67 19.52
C VAL A 8 29.70 8.62 20.23
N ILE A 9 28.40 8.33 20.23
CA ILE A 9 27.38 9.21 20.82
C ILE A 9 27.48 9.31 22.35
N PRO A 10 27.69 8.23 23.13
CA PRO A 10 27.91 8.34 24.59
C PRO A 10 29.17 9.11 24.97
N ASN A 11 30.25 8.97 24.20
CA ASN A 11 31.52 9.69 24.48
C ASN A 11 31.38 11.20 24.28
N PHE A 12 30.57 11.64 23.27
CA PHE A 12 30.26 13.05 23.11
C PHE A 12 29.39 13.58 24.28
N SER A 13 28.42 12.80 24.77
CA SER A 13 27.57 13.25 25.89
C SER A 13 28.32 13.39 27.21
N SER A 14 29.31 12.53 27.48
CA SER A 14 30.17 12.65 28.67
C SER A 14 31.11 13.86 28.57
N MET A 15 31.64 14.13 27.41
CA MET A 15 32.54 15.26 27.16
C MET A 15 31.83 16.64 27.33
N PHE A 16 30.55 16.70 26.89
CA PHE A 16 29.72 17.92 27.13
C PHE A 16 29.24 18.05 28.59
N ALA A 17 29.01 16.94 29.29
CA ALA A 17 28.68 16.95 30.69
C ALA A 17 29.84 17.50 31.55
N GLU A 18 31.09 17.20 31.17
CA GLU A 18 32.28 17.73 31.82
C GLU A 18 32.52 19.22 31.56
N MET A 19 32.07 19.73 30.40
CA MET A 19 32.18 21.14 30.05
C MET A 19 31.03 22.02 30.54
N GLY A 20 30.02 21.47 31.23
CA GLY A 20 28.93 22.23 31.87
C GLY A 20 27.99 22.95 30.88
N THR A 21 28.10 22.70 29.59
CA THR A 21 27.28 23.33 28.52
C THR A 21 26.10 22.47 28.16
N GLN A 22 24.91 23.09 28.01
CA GLN A 22 23.71 22.36 27.57
C GLN A 22 23.80 21.96 26.09
N LEU A 23 23.57 20.70 25.80
CA LEU A 23 23.53 20.19 24.41
C LEU A 23 22.46 20.93 23.56
N PRO A 24 22.78 21.33 22.31
CA PRO A 24 21.81 21.86 21.37
C PRO A 24 20.60 20.92 21.21
N LEU A 25 19.41 21.50 21.00
CA LEU A 25 18.15 20.75 20.91
C LEU A 25 18.21 19.61 19.85
N ALA A 26 18.86 19.84 18.71
CA ALA A 26 19.02 18.82 17.66
C ALA A 26 19.82 17.59 18.14
N THR A 27 20.92 17.83 18.86
CA THR A 27 21.76 16.75 19.42
C THR A 27 21.03 16.01 20.55
N ARG A 28 20.26 16.70 21.36
CA ARG A 28 19.45 16.11 22.44
C ARG A 28 18.35 15.18 21.89
N ILE A 29 17.67 15.58 20.82
CA ILE A 29 16.66 14.75 20.12
C ILE A 29 17.33 13.51 19.53
N MET A 30 18.50 13.65 18.92
CA MET A 30 19.22 12.55 18.28
C MET A 30 19.76 11.53 19.32
N VAL A 31 20.27 12.01 20.45
CA VAL A 31 20.70 11.16 21.58
C VAL A 31 19.49 10.44 22.21
N ALA A 32 18.38 11.13 22.40
CA ALA A 32 17.15 10.53 22.92
C ALA A 32 16.59 9.46 21.98
N ALA A 33 16.56 9.72 20.67
CA ALA A 33 16.14 8.75 19.66
C ALA A 33 17.08 7.53 19.61
N SER A 34 18.39 7.75 19.66
CA SER A 34 19.40 6.70 19.69
C SER A 34 19.25 5.82 20.94
N ASN A 35 19.12 6.41 22.12
CA ASN A 35 18.93 5.69 23.37
C ASN A 35 17.60 4.92 23.39
N PHE A 36 16.54 5.48 22.83
CA PHE A 36 15.27 4.79 22.69
C PHE A 36 15.39 3.55 21.78
N ILE A 37 16.08 3.67 20.65
CA ILE A 37 16.31 2.57 19.72
C ILE A 37 17.20 1.50 20.35
N ILE A 38 18.28 1.87 21.05
CA ILE A 38 19.25 0.93 21.64
C ILE A 38 18.66 0.18 22.83
N HIS A 39 17.95 0.86 23.73
CA HIS A 39 17.45 0.25 24.96
C HIS A 39 16.05 -0.35 24.84
N LYS A 40 15.25 0.09 23.86
CA LYS A 40 13.84 -0.31 23.71
C LYS A 40 13.52 -0.90 22.33
N TRP A 41 14.52 -1.38 21.58
CA TRP A 41 14.32 -1.99 20.26
C TRP A 41 13.34 -3.17 20.30
N TRP A 42 13.35 -3.96 21.37
CA TRP A 42 12.40 -5.04 21.59
C TRP A 42 10.97 -4.54 21.76
N LEU A 43 10.78 -3.36 22.36
CA LEU A 43 9.48 -2.72 22.51
C LEU A 43 8.95 -2.25 21.15
N LEU A 44 9.83 -1.79 20.27
CA LEU A 44 9.50 -1.44 18.87
C LEU A 44 9.04 -2.70 18.10
N ILE A 45 9.73 -3.82 18.27
CA ILE A 45 9.34 -5.12 17.68
C ILE A 45 7.98 -5.57 18.23
N ILE A 46 7.74 -5.45 19.53
CA ILE A 46 6.45 -5.83 20.14
C ILE A 46 5.34 -4.92 19.62
N ILE A 47 5.56 -3.61 19.50
CA ILE A 47 4.57 -2.67 18.96
C ILE A 47 4.26 -3.02 17.51
N VAL A 48 5.28 -3.23 16.68
CA VAL A 48 5.08 -3.63 15.28
C VAL A 48 4.37 -4.99 15.19
N ALA A 49 4.78 -5.96 15.99
CA ALA A 49 4.11 -7.27 16.05
C ALA A 49 2.65 -7.13 16.51
N ALA A 50 2.38 -6.34 17.54
CA ALA A 50 1.03 -6.07 18.03
C ALA A 50 0.15 -5.37 16.99
N ILE A 51 0.71 -4.40 16.25
CA ILE A 51 0.01 -3.75 15.13
C ILE A 51 -0.28 -4.75 14.02
N VAL A 52 0.70 -5.55 13.62
CA VAL A 52 0.51 -6.57 12.56
C VAL A 52 -0.49 -7.64 12.97
N VAL A 53 -0.38 -8.16 14.19
CA VAL A 53 -1.33 -9.15 14.72
C VAL A 53 -2.71 -8.52 14.91
N GLY A 54 -2.81 -7.32 15.45
CA GLY A 54 -4.04 -6.57 15.59
C GLY A 54 -4.73 -6.31 14.25
N CYS A 55 -3.98 -5.85 13.24
CA CYS A 55 -4.49 -5.66 11.88
C CYS A 55 -4.93 -6.98 11.24
N LYS A 56 -4.17 -8.08 11.42
CA LYS A 56 -4.57 -9.40 10.91
C LYS A 56 -5.79 -9.96 11.63
N ALA A 57 -5.86 -9.83 12.95
CA ALA A 57 -7.01 -10.26 13.73
C ALA A 57 -8.28 -9.46 13.37
N PHE A 58 -8.11 -8.14 13.20
CA PHE A 58 -9.22 -7.26 12.79
C PHE A 58 -9.66 -7.55 11.35
N LYS A 59 -8.74 -7.79 10.41
CA LYS A 59 -9.08 -8.26 9.04
C LYS A 59 -9.82 -9.61 9.02
N ARG A 60 -9.60 -10.45 10.01
CA ARG A 60 -10.27 -11.76 10.11
C ARG A 60 -11.67 -11.67 10.69
N SER A 61 -12.03 -10.55 11.28
CA SER A 61 -13.39 -10.26 11.74
C SER A 61 -14.26 -9.84 10.55
N SER A 62 -15.51 -10.35 10.49
CA SER A 62 -16.45 -10.04 9.39
C SER A 62 -16.71 -8.53 9.22
N VAL A 63 -16.67 -7.77 10.30
CA VAL A 63 -16.81 -6.31 10.32
C VAL A 63 -15.51 -5.63 9.84
N GLY A 64 -14.35 -6.15 10.27
CA GLY A 64 -13.05 -5.62 9.85
C GLY A 64 -12.80 -5.83 8.36
N GLU A 65 -13.12 -6.99 7.82
CA GLU A 65 -12.98 -7.29 6.39
C GLU A 65 -13.82 -6.33 5.53
N GLN A 66 -15.05 -6.01 5.94
CA GLN A 66 -15.90 -5.04 5.24
C GLN A 66 -15.35 -3.60 5.33
N LEU A 67 -14.87 -3.18 6.51
CA LEU A 67 -14.29 -1.84 6.70
C LEU A 67 -13.02 -1.65 5.86
N PHE A 68 -12.11 -2.65 5.87
CA PHE A 68 -10.90 -2.60 5.03
C PHE A 68 -11.22 -2.66 3.53
N ALA A 69 -12.21 -3.46 3.11
CA ALA A 69 -12.65 -3.53 1.72
C ALA A 69 -13.21 -2.17 1.24
N ASN A 70 -14.05 -1.53 2.06
CA ASN A 70 -14.56 -0.18 1.77
C ASN A 70 -13.45 0.89 1.76
N MET A 71 -12.52 0.83 2.72
CA MET A 71 -11.41 1.77 2.80
C MET A 71 -10.48 1.62 1.58
N ALA A 72 -10.17 0.39 1.18
CA ALA A 72 -9.33 0.12 0.01
C ALA A 72 -9.93 0.68 -1.28
N ILE A 73 -11.26 0.66 -1.44
CA ILE A 73 -11.94 1.21 -2.62
C ILE A 73 -12.06 2.75 -2.52
N LYS A 74 -12.28 3.31 -1.32
CA LYS A 74 -12.53 4.75 -1.11
C LYS A 74 -11.27 5.60 -1.02
N MET A 75 -10.09 5.02 -0.86
CA MET A 75 -8.83 5.78 -0.84
C MET A 75 -8.56 6.39 -2.22
N PRO A 76 -8.29 7.72 -2.30
CA PRO A 76 -8.26 8.43 -3.59
C PRO A 76 -7.16 7.95 -4.55
N ILE A 77 -6.06 7.42 -4.04
CA ILE A 77 -4.92 6.94 -4.84
C ILE A 77 -4.98 5.41 -5.04
N PHE A 78 -5.19 4.66 -3.96
CA PHE A 78 -5.17 3.20 -3.97
C PHE A 78 -6.50 2.59 -4.42
N GLY A 79 -7.63 3.29 -4.24
CA GLY A 79 -8.94 2.77 -4.60
C GLY A 79 -9.09 2.55 -6.10
N ASN A 80 -8.65 3.52 -6.89
CA ASN A 80 -8.69 3.42 -8.35
C ASN A 80 -7.79 2.28 -8.86
N LEU A 81 -6.59 2.14 -8.31
CA LEU A 81 -5.68 1.04 -8.64
C LEU A 81 -6.26 -0.33 -8.25
N THR A 82 -6.88 -0.43 -7.07
CA THR A 82 -7.53 -1.67 -6.61
C THR A 82 -8.66 -2.11 -7.54
N ILE A 83 -9.51 -1.16 -7.96
CA ILE A 83 -10.62 -1.44 -8.87
C ILE A 83 -10.11 -1.85 -10.25
N LYS A 84 -9.18 -1.10 -10.85
CA LYS A 84 -8.59 -1.41 -12.15
C LYS A 84 -7.90 -2.77 -12.16
N SER A 85 -7.11 -3.08 -11.12
CA SER A 85 -6.46 -4.38 -10.95
C SER A 85 -7.47 -5.53 -10.80
N ALA A 86 -8.58 -5.30 -10.08
CA ALA A 86 -9.65 -6.29 -9.98
C ALA A 86 -10.34 -6.52 -11.34
N CYS A 87 -10.58 -5.45 -12.12
CA CYS A 87 -11.17 -5.55 -13.47
C CYS A 87 -10.26 -6.30 -14.45
N SER A 88 -8.96 -5.97 -14.48
CA SER A 88 -7.98 -6.68 -15.28
C SER A 88 -7.97 -8.17 -14.94
N ARG A 89 -7.81 -8.50 -13.64
CA ARG A 89 -7.79 -9.88 -13.16
C ARG A 89 -9.09 -10.62 -13.47
N PHE A 90 -10.24 -9.98 -13.27
CA PHE A 90 -11.54 -10.53 -13.65
C PHE A 90 -11.59 -10.86 -15.14
N ALA A 91 -11.33 -9.88 -15.99
CA ALA A 91 -11.44 -10.01 -17.43
C ALA A 91 -10.44 -11.04 -17.99
N ARG A 92 -9.19 -11.01 -17.54
CA ARG A 92 -8.14 -11.96 -17.94
C ARG A 92 -8.50 -13.40 -17.56
N THR A 93 -8.93 -13.60 -16.32
CA THR A 93 -9.26 -14.95 -15.85
C THR A 93 -10.53 -15.48 -16.51
N MET A 94 -11.56 -14.64 -16.65
CA MET A 94 -12.81 -15.01 -17.33
C MET A 94 -12.55 -15.40 -18.78
N SER A 95 -11.80 -14.57 -19.54
CA SER A 95 -11.41 -14.87 -20.92
C SER A 95 -10.70 -16.21 -21.01
N THR A 96 -9.69 -16.45 -20.17
CA THR A 96 -8.92 -17.69 -20.17
C THR A 96 -9.78 -18.92 -19.82
N LEU A 97 -10.66 -18.81 -18.82
CA LEU A 97 -11.51 -19.92 -18.41
C LEU A 97 -12.55 -20.26 -19.48
N MET A 98 -13.13 -19.24 -20.12
CA MET A 98 -14.10 -19.44 -21.21
C MET A 98 -13.44 -20.00 -22.47
N ALA A 99 -12.24 -19.53 -22.81
CA ALA A 99 -11.41 -20.12 -23.88
C ALA A 99 -11.12 -21.61 -23.65
N SER A 100 -11.01 -22.00 -22.38
CA SER A 100 -10.81 -23.40 -21.99
C SER A 100 -12.10 -24.23 -21.97
N GLY A 101 -13.24 -23.66 -22.36
CA GLY A 101 -14.53 -24.32 -22.40
C GLY A 101 -15.24 -24.48 -21.07
N ILE A 102 -14.78 -23.74 -20.03
CA ILE A 102 -15.43 -23.73 -18.71
C ILE A 102 -16.73 -22.91 -18.81
N SER A 103 -17.81 -23.40 -18.18
CA SER A 103 -19.09 -22.70 -18.22
C SER A 103 -18.99 -21.31 -17.58
N MET A 104 -19.75 -20.33 -18.07
CA MET A 104 -19.76 -18.97 -17.53
C MET A 104 -20.05 -18.94 -16.03
N ILE A 105 -20.95 -19.79 -15.54
CA ILE A 105 -21.33 -19.86 -14.12
C ILE A 105 -20.14 -20.30 -13.26
N ASP A 106 -19.42 -21.34 -13.70
CA ASP A 106 -18.26 -21.87 -13.00
C ASP A 106 -17.07 -20.89 -13.09
N ALA A 107 -16.91 -20.25 -14.25
CA ALA A 107 -15.87 -19.24 -14.45
C ALA A 107 -16.06 -18.05 -13.48
N VAL A 108 -17.27 -17.50 -13.38
CA VAL A 108 -17.57 -16.41 -12.42
C VAL A 108 -17.30 -16.85 -10.98
N GLU A 109 -17.66 -18.09 -10.60
CA GLU A 109 -17.35 -18.59 -9.25
C GLU A 109 -15.86 -18.67 -8.97
N GLN A 110 -15.08 -19.21 -9.94
CA GLN A 110 -13.63 -19.30 -9.79
C GLN A 110 -12.99 -17.92 -9.64
N VAL A 111 -13.40 -16.99 -10.51
CA VAL A 111 -12.89 -15.62 -10.46
C VAL A 111 -13.29 -14.92 -9.15
N ALA A 112 -14.53 -15.10 -8.67
CA ALA A 112 -14.95 -14.54 -7.39
C ALA A 112 -14.06 -15.01 -6.23
N LYS A 113 -13.68 -16.29 -6.20
CA LYS A 113 -12.78 -16.85 -5.18
C LYS A 113 -11.37 -16.26 -5.21
N MET A 114 -10.93 -15.76 -6.36
CA MET A 114 -9.62 -15.14 -6.55
C MET A 114 -9.58 -13.65 -6.19
N MET A 115 -10.73 -13.02 -5.93
CA MET A 115 -10.80 -11.60 -5.58
C MET A 115 -10.39 -11.37 -4.13
N ASP A 116 -9.42 -10.47 -3.94
CA ASP A 116 -8.92 -10.09 -2.61
C ASP A 116 -9.93 -9.23 -1.83
N ASN A 117 -10.69 -8.41 -2.57
CA ASN A 117 -11.66 -7.50 -1.98
C ASN A 117 -13.01 -8.22 -1.77
N LYS A 118 -13.46 -8.22 -0.50
CA LYS A 118 -14.70 -8.89 -0.12
C LYS A 118 -15.93 -8.36 -0.86
N ILE A 119 -16.03 -7.05 -1.06
CA ILE A 119 -17.20 -6.44 -1.70
C ILE A 119 -17.30 -6.89 -3.17
N ILE A 120 -16.16 -6.92 -3.87
CA ILE A 120 -16.10 -7.40 -5.26
C ILE A 120 -16.41 -8.89 -5.30
N ARG A 121 -15.82 -9.68 -4.39
CA ARG A 121 -16.07 -11.12 -4.29
C ARG A 121 -17.54 -11.44 -4.07
N ASP A 122 -18.15 -10.81 -3.08
CA ASP A 122 -19.56 -11.05 -2.72
C ASP A 122 -20.49 -10.60 -3.86
N GLY A 123 -20.20 -9.46 -4.52
CA GLY A 123 -20.92 -9.01 -5.72
C GLY A 123 -20.84 -9.99 -6.90
N LEU A 124 -19.66 -10.58 -7.13
CA LEU A 124 -19.50 -11.60 -8.18
C LEU A 124 -20.20 -12.92 -7.84
N LEU A 125 -20.25 -13.30 -6.55
CA LEU A 125 -21.03 -14.49 -6.13
C LEU A 125 -22.54 -14.26 -6.30
N ASP A 126 -23.01 -13.04 -6.06
CA ASP A 126 -24.40 -12.67 -6.36
C ASP A 126 -24.64 -12.67 -7.88
N ALA A 127 -23.72 -12.12 -8.67
CA ALA A 127 -23.76 -12.18 -10.13
C ALA A 127 -23.85 -13.61 -10.64
N LYS A 128 -23.05 -14.55 -10.10
CA LYS A 128 -23.16 -15.99 -10.38
C LYS A 128 -24.60 -16.50 -10.19
N THR A 129 -25.21 -16.12 -9.07
CA THR A 129 -26.58 -16.56 -8.74
C THR A 129 -27.60 -16.01 -9.72
N GLN A 130 -27.40 -14.80 -10.22
CA GLN A 130 -28.26 -14.19 -11.23
C GLN A 130 -28.05 -14.84 -12.61
N VAL A 131 -26.80 -15.10 -12.99
CA VAL A 131 -26.47 -15.79 -14.25
C VAL A 131 -27.05 -17.21 -14.27
N ALA A 132 -27.03 -17.92 -13.15
CA ALA A 132 -27.68 -19.25 -13.02
C ALA A 132 -29.20 -19.20 -13.20
N LYS A 133 -29.83 -18.03 -13.04
CA LYS A 133 -31.26 -17.80 -13.34
C LYS A 133 -31.50 -17.33 -14.78
N GLY A 134 -30.46 -17.30 -15.60
CA GLY A 134 -30.54 -16.88 -17.01
C GLY A 134 -30.44 -15.38 -17.25
N ILE A 135 -30.04 -14.60 -16.21
CA ILE A 135 -29.80 -13.16 -16.37
C ILE A 135 -28.41 -12.99 -17.02
N PRO A 136 -28.28 -12.16 -18.09
CA PRO A 136 -26.98 -11.87 -18.69
C PRO A 136 -25.99 -11.33 -17.67
N LEU A 137 -24.72 -11.74 -17.71
CA LEU A 137 -23.66 -11.35 -16.79
C LEU A 137 -23.40 -9.83 -16.79
N SER A 138 -23.57 -9.18 -17.94
CA SER A 138 -23.44 -7.75 -18.11
C SER A 138 -24.34 -6.94 -17.17
N LYS A 139 -25.52 -7.47 -16.82
CA LYS A 139 -26.48 -6.78 -15.95
C LYS A 139 -25.99 -6.69 -14.49
N PRO A 140 -25.71 -7.81 -13.79
CA PRO A 140 -25.17 -7.73 -12.42
C PRO A 140 -23.82 -7.02 -12.36
N LEU A 141 -22.96 -7.10 -13.38
CA LEU A 141 -21.72 -6.31 -13.43
C LEU A 141 -21.99 -4.81 -13.49
N LYS A 142 -23.01 -4.38 -14.22
CA LYS A 142 -23.44 -2.99 -14.28
C LYS A 142 -24.00 -2.50 -12.95
N ASP A 143 -24.73 -3.36 -12.23
CA ASP A 143 -25.31 -3.03 -10.91
C ASP A 143 -24.23 -2.88 -9.82
N MET A 144 -23.03 -3.39 -10.07
CA MET A 144 -21.86 -3.15 -9.21
C MET A 144 -21.23 -1.78 -9.53
N GLU A 145 -21.81 -0.70 -8.98
CA GLU A 145 -21.40 0.71 -9.23
C GLU A 145 -19.90 0.98 -9.06
N MET A 146 -19.19 0.14 -8.29
CA MET A 146 -17.75 0.27 -8.10
C MET A 146 -16.92 -0.16 -9.31
N LEU A 147 -17.49 -1.01 -10.20
CA LEU A 147 -16.78 -1.48 -11.38
C LEU A 147 -16.93 -0.48 -12.53
N PRO A 148 -15.87 -0.25 -13.29
CA PRO A 148 -15.93 0.66 -14.43
C PRO A 148 -16.98 0.22 -15.48
N PRO A 149 -17.73 1.16 -16.04
CA PRO A 149 -18.79 0.87 -17.02
C PRO A 149 -18.33 0.10 -18.26
N MET A 150 -17.06 0.25 -18.63
CA MET A 150 -16.46 -0.45 -19.76
C MET A 150 -16.54 -1.99 -19.61
N LEU A 151 -16.32 -2.50 -18.39
CA LEU A 151 -16.39 -3.94 -18.13
C LEU A 151 -17.78 -4.51 -18.46
N SER A 152 -18.83 -3.88 -17.93
CA SER A 152 -20.21 -4.33 -18.20
C SER A 152 -20.62 -4.11 -19.67
N ALA A 153 -20.17 -3.04 -20.31
CA ALA A 153 -20.48 -2.74 -21.70
C ALA A 153 -19.84 -3.77 -22.66
N MET A 154 -18.57 -4.08 -22.48
CA MET A 154 -17.85 -5.06 -23.29
C MET A 154 -18.37 -6.49 -23.06
N THR A 155 -18.70 -6.82 -21.79
CA THR A 155 -19.37 -8.10 -21.49
C THR A 155 -20.70 -8.21 -22.22
N LYS A 156 -21.50 -7.13 -22.25
CA LYS A 156 -22.77 -7.10 -22.97
C LYS A 156 -22.59 -7.34 -24.46
N ILE A 157 -21.61 -6.66 -25.10
CA ILE A 157 -21.30 -6.87 -26.53
C ILE A 157 -20.92 -8.33 -26.78
N GLY A 158 -20.04 -8.90 -25.92
CA GLY A 158 -19.64 -10.31 -26.04
C GLY A 158 -20.81 -11.29 -25.86
N GLU A 159 -21.78 -10.98 -24.96
CA GLU A 159 -23.00 -11.78 -24.79
C GLU A 159 -23.90 -11.72 -26.06
N GLU A 160 -24.05 -10.54 -26.65
CA GLU A 160 -24.88 -10.35 -27.87
C GLU A 160 -24.24 -10.95 -29.15
N THR A 161 -22.90 -10.91 -29.22
CA THR A 161 -22.15 -11.45 -30.39
C THR A 161 -21.79 -12.93 -30.23
N GLY A 162 -21.82 -13.46 -29.01
CA GLY A 162 -21.34 -14.80 -28.68
C GLY A 162 -19.82 -14.89 -28.45
N ASP A 163 -19.13 -13.78 -28.42
CA ASP A 163 -17.66 -13.66 -28.40
C ASP A 163 -17.14 -13.02 -27.14
N ILE A 164 -17.66 -13.48 -25.96
CA ILE A 164 -17.35 -12.94 -24.63
C ILE A 164 -15.85 -13.06 -24.35
N GLU A 165 -15.22 -14.15 -24.80
CA GLU A 165 -13.80 -14.42 -24.58
C GLU A 165 -12.94 -13.30 -25.16
N GLU A 166 -13.13 -12.96 -26.44
CA GLU A 166 -12.37 -11.92 -27.12
C GLU A 166 -12.64 -10.53 -26.51
N MET A 167 -13.91 -10.23 -26.21
CA MET A 167 -14.27 -8.95 -25.60
C MET A 167 -13.63 -8.78 -24.22
N LEU A 168 -13.65 -9.81 -23.38
CA LEU A 168 -13.00 -9.78 -22.07
C LEU A 168 -11.47 -9.74 -22.17
N SER A 169 -10.87 -10.39 -23.18
CA SER A 169 -9.43 -10.26 -23.43
C SER A 169 -9.02 -8.81 -23.70
N LYS A 170 -9.79 -8.10 -24.57
CA LYS A 170 -9.54 -6.68 -24.84
C LYS A 170 -9.69 -5.80 -23.60
N VAL A 171 -10.69 -6.11 -22.76
CA VAL A 171 -10.86 -5.41 -21.47
C VAL A 171 -9.68 -5.67 -20.54
N ALA A 172 -9.17 -6.90 -20.50
CA ALA A 172 -8.02 -7.26 -19.71
C ALA A 172 -6.78 -6.48 -20.14
N ASP A 173 -6.48 -6.46 -21.45
CA ASP A 173 -5.33 -5.73 -22.00
C ASP A 173 -5.40 -4.25 -21.66
N TYR A 174 -6.57 -3.62 -21.83
CA TYR A 174 -6.78 -2.22 -21.49
C TYR A 174 -6.53 -1.94 -19.99
N TYR A 175 -7.08 -2.77 -19.08
CA TYR A 175 -6.87 -2.54 -17.64
C TYR A 175 -5.48 -2.95 -17.18
N ASP A 176 -4.78 -3.86 -17.84
CA ASP A 176 -3.38 -4.16 -17.56
C ASP A 176 -2.51 -2.92 -17.83
N GLU A 177 -2.70 -2.24 -18.97
CA GLU A 177 -2.02 -0.98 -19.30
C GLU A 177 -2.36 0.13 -18.28
N GLU A 178 -3.62 0.27 -17.90
CA GLU A 178 -4.09 1.25 -16.93
C GLU A 178 -3.51 1.02 -15.52
N VAL A 179 -3.32 -0.25 -15.13
CA VAL A 179 -2.66 -0.63 -13.87
C VAL A 179 -1.17 -0.33 -13.92
N GLU A 180 -0.52 -0.65 -15.04
CA GLU A 180 0.90 -0.34 -15.25
C GLU A 180 1.15 1.17 -15.20
N GLU A 181 0.33 1.96 -15.90
CA GLU A 181 0.43 3.43 -15.88
C GLU A 181 0.21 4.00 -14.48
N ALA A 182 -0.79 3.51 -13.75
CA ALA A 182 -1.05 3.95 -12.38
C ALA A 182 0.10 3.58 -11.43
N THR A 183 0.70 2.40 -11.61
CA THR A 183 1.86 1.94 -10.83
C THR A 183 3.10 2.80 -11.14
N ASN A 184 3.34 3.12 -12.40
CA ASN A 184 4.43 3.98 -12.82
C ASN A 184 4.28 5.41 -12.25
N LYS A 185 3.06 5.96 -12.25
CA LYS A 185 2.77 7.26 -11.60
C LYS A 185 3.04 7.23 -10.09
N LEU A 186 2.68 6.14 -9.40
CA LEU A 186 2.98 5.98 -7.98
C LEU A 186 4.50 5.91 -7.73
N THR A 187 5.23 5.15 -8.54
CA THR A 187 6.68 5.01 -8.44
C THR A 187 7.37 6.37 -8.67
N ALA A 188 6.95 7.11 -9.70
CA ALA A 188 7.47 8.44 -9.97
C ALA A 188 7.19 9.45 -8.82
N ALA A 189 6.03 9.32 -8.15
CA ALA A 189 5.72 10.15 -6.99
C ALA A 189 6.54 9.79 -5.73
N MET A 190 7.07 8.57 -5.65
CA MET A 190 7.93 8.15 -4.55
C MET A 190 9.33 8.77 -4.62
N GLU A 191 9.84 9.09 -5.81
CA GLU A 191 11.18 9.66 -5.99
C GLU A 191 11.37 10.99 -5.25
N PRO A 192 10.51 12.03 -5.41
CA PRO A 192 10.61 13.25 -4.62
C PRO A 192 10.47 13.01 -3.11
N LEU A 193 9.62 12.06 -2.71
CA LEU A 193 9.44 11.74 -1.30
C LEU A 193 10.72 11.17 -0.69
N ILE A 194 11.38 10.24 -1.40
CA ILE A 194 12.67 9.67 -0.97
C ILE A 194 13.74 10.75 -0.87
N MET A 195 13.80 11.67 -1.85
CA MET A 195 14.76 12.79 -1.81
C MET A 195 14.54 13.70 -0.60
N VAL A 196 13.29 14.04 -0.28
CA VAL A 196 12.97 14.87 0.91
C VAL A 196 13.36 14.15 2.19
N VAL A 197 13.02 12.86 2.32
CA VAL A 197 13.40 12.05 3.50
C VAL A 197 14.91 11.99 3.65
N LEU A 198 15.63 11.74 2.54
CA LEU A 198 17.10 11.69 2.55
C LEU A 198 17.70 13.03 2.94
N ALA A 199 17.19 14.14 2.38
CA ALA A 199 17.64 15.49 2.71
C ALA A 199 17.41 15.82 4.19
N CYS A 200 16.28 15.42 4.77
CA CYS A 200 16.00 15.56 6.20
C CYS A 200 16.99 14.76 7.07
N ILE A 201 17.30 13.53 6.66
CA ILE A 201 18.24 12.67 7.40
C ILE A 201 19.65 13.27 7.34
N VAL A 202 20.12 13.66 6.16
CA VAL A 202 21.44 14.27 5.97
C VAL A 202 21.52 15.60 6.70
N GLY A 203 20.51 16.46 6.58
CA GLY A 203 20.44 17.74 7.29
C GLY A 203 20.49 17.57 8.81
N MET A 204 19.81 16.57 9.34
CA MET A 204 19.85 16.24 10.76
C MET A 204 21.24 15.77 11.22
N ILE A 205 21.93 14.95 10.42
CA ILE A 205 23.29 14.49 10.71
C ILE A 205 24.26 15.68 10.71
N VAL A 206 24.18 16.54 9.69
CA VAL A 206 24.99 17.75 9.58
C VAL A 206 24.77 18.66 10.79
N ALA A 207 23.52 18.96 11.14
CA ALA A 207 23.19 19.78 12.30
C ALA A 207 23.70 19.18 13.63
N ALA A 208 23.65 17.85 13.76
CA ALA A 208 24.15 17.16 14.95
C ALA A 208 25.68 17.22 15.11
N VAL A 209 26.42 17.31 14.00
CA VAL A 209 27.90 17.40 14.02
C VAL A 209 28.36 18.85 14.13
N TYR A 210 27.74 19.76 13.35
CA TYR A 210 28.16 21.18 13.38
C TYR A 210 27.69 21.92 14.64
N GLY A 211 26.55 21.56 15.23
CA GLY A 211 26.03 22.19 16.43
C GLY A 211 27.03 22.20 17.60
N PRO A 212 27.61 21.06 18.01
CA PRO A 212 28.65 20.99 19.01
C PRO A 212 29.91 21.81 18.69
N ILE A 213 30.37 21.78 17.45
CA ILE A 213 31.57 22.49 17.01
C ILE A 213 31.39 24.00 17.14
N MET A 214 30.26 24.53 16.72
CA MET A 214 29.94 25.97 16.87
C MET A 214 29.79 26.39 18.32
N SER A 215 29.24 25.56 19.22
CA SER A 215 29.15 25.87 20.63
C SER A 215 30.53 25.87 21.32
N MET A 216 31.49 25.07 20.88
CA MET A 216 32.86 25.10 21.33
C MET A 216 33.58 26.40 20.91
N TYR A 217 33.39 26.83 19.67
CA TYR A 217 33.95 28.09 19.15
C TYR A 217 33.43 29.30 19.94
N SER A 218 32.12 29.36 20.17
CA SER A 218 31.50 30.45 20.94
C SER A 218 31.92 30.48 22.42
N ALA A 219 32.29 29.34 23.01
CA ALA A 219 32.83 29.27 24.38
C ALA A 219 34.30 29.74 24.47
N LEU A 220 35.07 29.54 23.37
CA LEU A 220 36.48 30.01 23.31
C LEU A 220 36.57 31.53 23.07
N ASP A 221 35.59 32.15 22.42
CA ASP A 221 35.54 33.60 22.14
C ASP A 221 35.14 34.45 23.36
N GLN A 222 34.75 33.81 24.47
CA GLN A 222 34.38 34.47 25.74
C GLN A 222 35.52 34.50 26.76
N TYR A 223 36.68 33.98 26.41
CA TYR A 223 37.91 34.03 27.20
C TYR A 223 38.95 34.92 26.54
#